data_c6164279a88352574992c6c0ee4db99b
#
_entry.id   c6164279a88352574992c6c0ee4db99b
#
_cell.length_a   1.000
_cell.length_b   1.000
_cell.length_c   1.000
_cell.angle_alpha   90.00
_cell.angle_beta   90.00
_cell.angle_gamma   90.00
#
_symmetry.space_group_name_H-M   'P 1'
#
loop_
_entity.id
_entity.type
_entity.pdbx_description
1 polymer ?
#
loop_
_entity_poly.entity_id
_entity_poly.type
_entity_poly.pdbx_seq_one_letter_code
_entity_poly.pdbx_strand_id
1 'polypeptide(L)'
;MLSIAYVSTYPPTHCGVAEYTKMLITALRSVTNITVHALCDINGKRETVDKEAGAYIHNVFIKGSSSYDKILDTLAEIGGVDVLHVQHEYGIFGHTDAILEACLKAKEEKLARKIVFTMHTVYHPLSGNDRALKFQEKLNSVDAVIVHSFLKEFELQHQGVSPRIVYRIPHGTHLNPYLGVSRETLLSELSLSREKIKGYIVTMPGFLRKDKGLDVLIDSLKRISREKFTAIIAGELKDKKLLDLIEYAHSKINVIYLERYLLNEEMLKLIALSDIIVLPYKDRRGTYSISGILHLSMGSFRPIIGTKVPRLIELYQYAPRLTIPPKAPEELSRKIMWLIENYDFGVAYMAYLYGYAARTQWLRMARRHVNLYNTILEH
;
A
#
# COMPACT_ATOMS: atom_id res chain seq x y z
N MET A 1 -17.22 24.00 8.11
CA MET A 1 -15.98 23.44 7.50
C MET A 1 -15.94 21.98 7.90
N LEU A 2 -15.78 21.06 6.97
CA LEU A 2 -15.75 19.62 7.25
C LEU A 2 -14.56 19.28 8.15
N SER A 3 -14.79 18.56 9.26
CA SER A 3 -13.76 18.08 10.19
C SER A 3 -13.68 16.56 10.16
N ILE A 4 -12.48 16.00 10.02
CA ILE A 4 -12.23 14.58 9.89
C ILE A 4 -11.13 14.14 10.86
N ALA A 5 -11.36 13.08 11.62
CA ALA A 5 -10.33 12.40 12.37
C ALA A 5 -10.00 11.05 11.72
N TYR A 6 -8.73 10.83 11.34
CA TYR A 6 -8.22 9.56 10.86
C TYR A 6 -7.60 8.77 11.99
N VAL A 7 -8.08 7.56 12.26
CA VAL A 7 -7.43 6.62 13.18
C VAL A 7 -6.53 5.68 12.37
N SER A 8 -5.22 5.81 12.52
CA SER A 8 -4.25 5.08 11.70
C SER A 8 -2.86 5.10 12.33
N THR A 9 -1.97 4.20 11.90
CA THR A 9 -0.54 4.50 11.97
C THR A 9 -0.21 5.69 11.08
N TYR A 10 0.84 6.44 11.44
CA TYR A 10 1.26 7.65 10.70
C TYR A 10 2.79 7.75 10.68
N PRO A 11 3.43 8.36 9.69
CA PRO A 11 4.87 8.58 9.72
C PRO A 11 5.32 9.29 11.02
N PRO A 12 6.51 8.95 11.60
CA PRO A 12 7.56 8.13 11.02
C PRO A 12 7.40 6.61 11.25
N THR A 13 6.22 6.10 11.61
CA THR A 13 6.02 4.66 11.72
C THR A 13 6.19 3.99 10.35
N HIS A 14 7.16 3.07 10.22
CA HIS A 14 7.42 2.31 8.98
C HIS A 14 6.29 1.33 8.68
N CYS A 15 5.28 1.81 7.99
CA CYS A 15 4.05 1.07 7.68
C CYS A 15 3.42 1.60 6.38
N GLY A 16 2.97 0.69 5.50
CA GLY A 16 2.31 1.08 4.25
C GLY A 16 0.99 1.83 4.47
N VAL A 17 0.26 1.53 5.56
CA VAL A 17 -0.98 2.25 5.90
C VAL A 17 -0.67 3.66 6.43
N ALA A 18 0.46 3.84 7.12
CA ALA A 18 0.91 5.16 7.57
C ALA A 18 1.16 6.09 6.36
N GLU A 19 1.90 5.59 5.37
CA GLU A 19 2.17 6.32 4.12
C GLU A 19 0.88 6.60 3.33
N TYR A 20 0.00 5.59 3.23
CA TYR A 20 -1.32 5.76 2.60
C TYR A 20 -2.11 6.89 3.26
N THR A 21 -2.16 6.90 4.59
CA THR A 21 -2.93 7.90 5.36
C THR A 21 -2.39 9.30 5.13
N LYS A 22 -1.06 9.48 5.19
CA LYS A 22 -0.44 10.79 4.89
C LYS A 22 -0.73 11.25 3.46
N MET A 23 -0.56 10.38 2.46
CA MET A 23 -0.84 10.70 1.06
C MET A 23 -2.31 11.07 0.83
N LEU A 24 -3.24 10.36 1.46
CA LEU A 24 -4.67 10.67 1.38
C LEU A 24 -4.98 12.04 1.99
N ILE A 25 -4.48 12.33 3.20
CA ILE A 25 -4.68 13.60 3.89
C ILE A 25 -4.13 14.76 3.05
N THR A 26 -2.90 14.64 2.54
CA THR A 26 -2.28 15.65 1.67
C THR A 26 -3.15 15.92 0.44
N ALA A 27 -3.66 14.87 -0.20
CA ALA A 27 -4.53 15.01 -1.37
C ALA A 27 -5.90 15.63 -1.03
N LEU A 28 -6.49 15.27 0.10
CA LEU A 28 -7.76 15.85 0.57
C LEU A 28 -7.63 17.36 0.80
N ARG A 29 -6.57 17.79 1.47
CA ARG A 29 -6.28 19.20 1.70
C ARG A 29 -6.08 20.01 0.41
N SER A 30 -5.59 19.34 -0.64
CA SER A 30 -5.40 19.98 -1.95
C SER A 30 -6.70 20.14 -2.75
N VAL A 31 -7.77 19.42 -2.40
CA VAL A 31 -9.04 19.45 -3.17
C VAL A 31 -10.18 20.14 -2.43
N THR A 32 -10.08 20.31 -1.11
CA THR A 32 -11.14 20.95 -0.31
C THR A 32 -10.58 21.55 0.98
N ASN A 33 -11.29 22.54 1.51
CA ASN A 33 -10.96 23.15 2.79
C ASN A 33 -11.55 22.32 3.93
N ILE A 34 -10.69 21.59 4.65
CA ILE A 34 -11.05 20.69 5.75
C ILE A 34 -10.10 20.86 6.93
N THR A 35 -10.60 20.54 8.12
CA THR A 35 -9.76 20.33 9.29
C THR A 35 -9.50 18.83 9.43
N VAL A 36 -8.24 18.43 9.57
CA VAL A 36 -7.86 17.01 9.69
C VAL A 36 -7.07 16.78 10.97
N HIS A 37 -7.51 15.79 11.73
CA HIS A 37 -6.83 15.23 12.88
C HIS A 37 -6.37 13.81 12.56
N ALA A 38 -5.09 13.51 12.77
CA ALA A 38 -4.56 12.17 12.67
C ALA A 38 -4.36 11.60 14.08
N LEU A 39 -5.23 10.68 14.47
CA LEU A 39 -5.20 9.95 15.74
C LEU A 39 -4.31 8.71 15.56
N CYS A 40 -3.06 8.82 16.00
CA CYS A 40 -1.98 7.92 15.59
C CYS A 40 -1.53 6.98 16.70
N ASP A 41 -0.80 5.92 16.30
CA ASP A 41 -0.06 5.07 17.22
C ASP A 41 1.02 5.88 17.96
N ILE A 42 1.30 5.50 19.21
CA ILE A 42 2.28 6.22 20.08
C ILE A 42 3.75 6.01 19.67
N ASN A 43 4.01 5.18 18.66
CA ASN A 43 5.37 4.87 18.22
C ASN A 43 5.96 6.01 17.39
N GLY A 44 7.16 6.47 17.80
CA GLY A 44 7.89 7.55 17.15
C GLY A 44 7.60 8.93 17.72
N LYS A 45 8.62 9.79 17.71
CA LYS A 45 8.45 11.22 18.03
C LYS A 45 7.84 11.92 16.82
N ARG A 46 6.71 12.59 17.00
CA ARG A 46 6.02 13.37 15.97
C ARG A 46 5.84 14.81 16.46
N GLU A 47 5.89 15.74 15.54
CA GLU A 47 5.38 17.08 15.79
C GLU A 47 3.85 17.03 15.96
N THR A 48 3.28 17.99 16.68
CA THR A 48 1.83 18.09 16.88
C THR A 48 1.09 18.51 15.60
N VAL A 49 1.81 18.96 14.58
CA VAL A 49 1.29 19.33 13.26
C VAL A 49 2.23 18.83 12.18
N ASP A 50 1.70 18.04 11.25
CA ASP A 50 2.35 17.78 9.97
C ASP A 50 2.07 18.94 9.02
N LYS A 51 3.05 19.84 8.84
CA LYS A 51 2.89 21.05 8.00
C LYS A 51 2.71 20.72 6.52
N GLU A 52 3.33 19.63 6.04
CA GLU A 52 3.22 19.19 4.64
C GLU A 52 1.81 18.65 4.35
N ALA A 53 1.31 17.75 5.16
CA ALA A 53 -0.04 17.22 5.03
C ALA A 53 -1.11 18.17 5.55
N GLY A 54 -0.75 19.15 6.40
CA GLY A 54 -1.68 20.09 7.03
C GLY A 54 -2.60 19.42 8.04
N ALA A 55 -2.11 18.45 8.81
CA ALA A 55 -2.88 17.68 9.79
C ALA A 55 -2.40 17.91 11.22
N TYR A 56 -3.33 17.97 12.17
CA TYR A 56 -3.04 17.92 13.60
C TYR A 56 -2.77 16.47 14.00
N ILE A 57 -1.68 16.22 14.72
CA ILE A 57 -1.21 14.87 15.06
C ILE A 57 -1.42 14.60 16.55
N HIS A 58 -2.10 13.50 16.86
CA HIS A 58 -2.37 13.05 18.21
C HIS A 58 -1.90 11.60 18.39
N ASN A 59 -0.99 11.36 19.34
CA ASN A 59 -0.49 10.01 19.65
C ASN A 59 -1.39 9.38 20.71
N VAL A 60 -2.31 8.51 20.29
CA VAL A 60 -3.46 8.10 21.12
C VAL A 60 -3.62 6.60 21.31
N PHE A 61 -2.96 5.74 20.56
CA PHE A 61 -3.15 4.29 20.73
C PHE A 61 -1.87 3.47 20.59
N ILE A 62 -1.89 2.27 21.15
CA ILE A 62 -0.89 1.23 20.94
C ILE A 62 -1.45 0.21 19.95
N LYS A 63 -0.64 -0.26 19.00
CA LYS A 63 -1.05 -1.29 18.04
C LYS A 63 -1.48 -2.57 18.76
N GLY A 64 -2.63 -3.12 18.35
CA GLY A 64 -3.19 -4.33 18.94
C GLY A 64 -3.74 -4.14 20.36
N SER A 65 -3.99 -2.91 20.78
CA SER A 65 -4.59 -2.62 22.09
C SER A 65 -5.96 -3.26 22.25
N SER A 66 -6.31 -3.59 23.49
CA SER A 66 -7.64 -4.04 23.88
C SER A 66 -8.58 -2.87 24.21
N SER A 67 -8.07 -1.65 24.34
CA SER A 67 -8.83 -0.43 24.57
C SER A 67 -8.30 0.72 23.71
N TYR A 68 -9.23 1.62 23.33
CA TYR A 68 -8.97 2.82 22.56
C TYR A 68 -9.61 4.07 23.21
N ASP A 69 -9.80 4.06 24.52
CA ASP A 69 -10.46 5.15 25.28
C ASP A 69 -9.80 6.51 25.05
N LYS A 70 -8.47 6.56 24.90
CA LYS A 70 -7.75 7.80 24.60
C LYS A 70 -8.15 8.44 23.27
N ILE A 71 -8.73 7.69 22.34
CA ILE A 71 -9.35 8.25 21.12
C ILE A 71 -10.57 9.08 21.50
N LEU A 72 -11.41 8.59 22.41
CA LEU A 72 -12.61 9.28 22.90
C LEU A 72 -12.24 10.57 23.63
N ASP A 73 -11.25 10.49 24.55
CA ASP A 73 -10.76 11.65 25.29
C ASP A 73 -10.28 12.74 24.31
N THR A 74 -9.46 12.35 23.32
CA THR A 74 -8.94 13.30 22.32
C THR A 74 -10.04 13.89 21.46
N LEU A 75 -11.03 13.08 21.04
CA LEU A 75 -12.18 13.61 20.30
C LEU A 75 -12.99 14.63 21.14
N ALA A 76 -13.15 14.38 22.43
CA ALA A 76 -13.79 15.31 23.35
C ALA A 76 -13.00 16.62 23.48
N GLU A 77 -11.66 16.54 23.64
CA GLU A 77 -10.75 17.68 23.75
C GLU A 77 -10.81 18.59 22.50
N ILE A 78 -10.93 18.01 21.30
CA ILE A 78 -11.00 18.80 20.05
C ILE A 78 -12.43 19.25 19.69
N GLY A 79 -13.42 18.93 20.51
CA GLY A 79 -14.82 19.31 20.31
C GLY A 79 -15.59 18.45 19.32
N GLY A 80 -15.15 17.22 19.05
CA GLY A 80 -15.77 16.27 18.12
C GLY A 80 -15.41 16.52 16.66
N VAL A 81 -15.87 15.60 15.80
CA VAL A 81 -15.62 15.64 14.34
C VAL A 81 -16.87 15.25 13.55
N ASP A 82 -16.95 15.68 12.29
CA ASP A 82 -18.02 15.23 11.38
C ASP A 82 -17.82 13.77 10.99
N VAL A 83 -16.57 13.36 10.72
CA VAL A 83 -16.27 11.98 10.30
C VAL A 83 -15.08 11.43 11.10
N LEU A 84 -15.30 10.29 11.75
CA LEU A 84 -14.24 9.46 12.31
C LEU A 84 -13.94 8.32 11.33
N HIS A 85 -12.75 8.32 10.73
CA HIS A 85 -12.37 7.42 9.67
C HIS A 85 -11.21 6.50 10.10
N VAL A 86 -11.48 5.21 10.25
CA VAL A 86 -10.48 4.20 10.61
C VAL A 86 -9.82 3.63 9.34
N GLN A 87 -8.50 3.69 9.26
CA GLN A 87 -7.71 2.98 8.25
C GLN A 87 -7.40 1.58 8.77
N HIS A 88 -8.39 0.68 8.67
CA HIS A 88 -8.33 -0.61 9.33
C HIS A 88 -7.39 -1.59 8.63
N GLU A 89 -6.42 -2.09 9.39
CA GLU A 89 -5.56 -3.22 9.04
C GLU A 89 -5.37 -4.10 10.29
N TYR A 90 -5.56 -5.40 10.15
CA TYR A 90 -5.47 -6.34 11.27
C TYR A 90 -4.09 -6.36 11.93
N GLY A 91 -3.03 -6.03 11.18
CA GLY A 91 -1.69 -5.84 11.74
C GLY A 91 -1.54 -4.59 12.63
N ILE A 92 -2.52 -3.68 12.61
CA ILE A 92 -2.54 -2.46 13.43
C ILE A 92 -3.48 -2.64 14.62
N PHE A 93 -4.71 -3.11 14.38
CA PHE A 93 -5.78 -3.14 15.39
C PHE A 93 -6.02 -4.53 15.97
N GLY A 94 -5.32 -5.57 15.47
CA GLY A 94 -5.57 -6.95 15.88
C GLY A 94 -6.82 -7.54 15.22
N HIS A 95 -7.26 -8.68 15.78
CA HIS A 95 -8.47 -9.40 15.35
C HIS A 95 -9.55 -9.28 16.43
N THR A 96 -9.72 -8.09 17.00
CA THR A 96 -10.69 -7.78 18.07
C THR A 96 -11.65 -6.70 17.61
N ASP A 97 -12.76 -6.56 18.31
CA ASP A 97 -13.76 -5.53 18.02
C ASP A 97 -13.46 -4.19 18.70
N ALA A 98 -12.42 -4.11 19.53
CA ALA A 98 -12.13 -2.97 20.41
C ALA A 98 -12.12 -1.61 19.69
N ILE A 99 -11.54 -1.54 18.46
CA ILE A 99 -11.56 -0.29 17.70
C ILE A 99 -12.96 0.05 17.16
N LEU A 100 -13.74 -0.94 16.78
CA LEU A 100 -15.12 -0.76 16.32
C LEU A 100 -15.99 -0.28 17.48
N GLU A 101 -15.88 -0.91 18.65
CA GLU A 101 -16.61 -0.54 19.86
C GLU A 101 -16.29 0.90 20.29
N ALA A 102 -15.01 1.30 20.27
CA ALA A 102 -14.61 2.67 20.55
C ALA A 102 -15.21 3.68 19.57
N CYS A 103 -15.26 3.35 18.26
CA CYS A 103 -15.89 4.22 17.26
C CYS A 103 -17.40 4.34 17.44
N LEU A 104 -18.08 3.23 17.75
CA LEU A 104 -19.53 3.25 18.03
C LEU A 104 -19.84 4.09 19.28
N LYS A 105 -19.03 3.95 20.33
CA LYS A 105 -19.13 4.79 21.53
C LYS A 105 -18.90 6.26 21.21
N ALA A 106 -17.91 6.60 20.37
CA ALA A 106 -17.70 7.97 19.91
C ALA A 106 -18.94 8.56 19.21
N LYS A 107 -19.66 7.75 18.44
CA LYS A 107 -20.92 8.17 17.80
C LYS A 107 -22.05 8.33 18.81
N GLU A 108 -22.20 7.41 19.75
CA GLU A 108 -23.21 7.47 20.83
C GLU A 108 -23.01 8.73 21.70
N GLU A 109 -21.78 9.03 22.06
CA GLU A 109 -21.39 10.22 22.83
C GLU A 109 -21.37 11.52 21.99
N LYS A 110 -21.74 11.45 20.70
CA LYS A 110 -21.78 12.59 19.74
C LYS A 110 -20.42 13.24 19.50
N LEU A 111 -19.33 12.52 19.75
CA LEU A 111 -17.95 12.95 19.45
C LEU A 111 -17.61 12.76 17.96
N ALA A 112 -18.37 11.91 17.26
CA ALA A 112 -18.29 11.76 15.80
C ALA A 112 -19.71 11.61 15.22
N ARG A 113 -20.01 12.33 14.14
CA ARG A 113 -21.35 12.25 13.50
C ARG A 113 -21.45 10.99 12.63
N LYS A 114 -20.39 10.63 11.92
CA LYS A 114 -20.34 9.47 11.02
C LYS A 114 -19.06 8.66 11.22
N ILE A 115 -19.19 7.33 11.11
CA ILE A 115 -18.09 6.37 11.24
C ILE A 115 -17.82 5.74 9.89
N VAL A 116 -16.56 5.80 9.44
CA VAL A 116 -16.09 5.22 8.18
C VAL A 116 -14.92 4.26 8.43
N PHE A 117 -14.93 3.11 7.80
CA PHE A 117 -13.82 2.16 7.82
C PHE A 117 -13.26 1.96 6.42
N THR A 118 -11.96 2.20 6.22
CA THR A 118 -11.25 1.66 5.04
C THR A 118 -10.65 0.32 5.41
N MET A 119 -11.10 -0.75 4.76
CA MET A 119 -10.59 -2.12 4.97
C MET A 119 -9.39 -2.38 4.06
N HIS A 120 -8.16 -2.27 4.60
CA HIS A 120 -6.94 -2.55 3.82
C HIS A 120 -6.77 -4.04 3.53
N THR A 121 -7.25 -4.90 4.41
CA THR A 121 -7.33 -6.35 4.22
C THR A 121 -8.75 -6.84 4.49
N VAL A 122 -9.23 -7.74 3.62
CA VAL A 122 -10.49 -8.50 3.80
C VAL A 122 -10.15 -9.98 3.75
N TYR A 123 -10.70 -10.75 4.68
CA TYR A 123 -10.51 -12.20 4.74
C TYR A 123 -11.73 -12.93 4.15
N HIS A 124 -11.44 -13.97 3.38
CA HIS A 124 -12.39 -14.97 2.91
C HIS A 124 -12.42 -16.16 3.90
N PRO A 125 -13.50 -16.92 4.03
CA PRO A 125 -13.58 -18.12 4.91
C PRO A 125 -12.41 -19.12 4.71
N LEU A 126 -11.91 -19.27 3.49
CA LEU A 126 -10.75 -20.12 3.19
C LEU A 126 -9.44 -19.69 3.86
N SER A 127 -9.40 -18.52 4.50
CA SER A 127 -8.24 -18.07 5.30
C SER A 127 -8.15 -18.82 6.63
N GLY A 128 -9.25 -19.37 7.13
CA GLY A 128 -9.35 -19.96 8.46
C GLY A 128 -9.27 -18.93 9.59
N ASN A 129 -9.50 -17.64 9.30
CA ASN A 129 -9.41 -16.58 10.30
C ASN A 129 -10.81 -16.16 10.79
N ASP A 130 -11.42 -17.00 11.61
CA ASP A 130 -12.79 -16.80 12.11
C ASP A 130 -12.98 -15.49 12.86
N ARG A 131 -11.95 -14.99 13.57
CA ARG A 131 -12.04 -13.72 14.29
C ARG A 131 -12.18 -12.54 13.31
N ALA A 132 -11.43 -12.58 12.21
CA ALA A 132 -11.55 -11.54 11.19
C ALA A 132 -12.90 -11.59 10.47
N LEU A 133 -13.45 -12.78 10.22
CA LEU A 133 -14.78 -12.94 9.62
C LEU A 133 -15.86 -12.34 10.52
N LYS A 134 -15.84 -12.68 11.82
CA LYS A 134 -16.77 -12.10 12.80
C LYS A 134 -16.69 -10.58 12.90
N PHE A 135 -15.47 -10.03 12.81
CA PHE A 135 -15.29 -8.58 12.75
C PHE A 135 -15.93 -7.99 11.48
N GLN A 136 -15.70 -8.63 10.31
CA GLN A 136 -16.26 -8.17 9.04
C GLN A 136 -17.79 -8.15 9.02
N GLU A 137 -18.45 -9.13 9.61
CA GLU A 137 -19.91 -9.17 9.75
C GLU A 137 -20.47 -7.97 10.55
N LYS A 138 -19.72 -7.48 11.55
CA LYS A 138 -20.08 -6.33 12.38
C LYS A 138 -19.97 -4.98 11.66
N LEU A 139 -19.35 -4.92 10.47
CA LEU A 139 -19.23 -3.69 9.71
C LEU A 139 -20.56 -3.08 9.28
N ASN A 140 -21.68 -3.83 9.38
CA ASN A 140 -23.02 -3.28 9.20
C ASN A 140 -23.41 -2.20 10.23
N SER A 141 -22.66 -2.05 11.31
CA SER A 141 -22.90 -1.06 12.37
C SER A 141 -22.30 0.33 12.07
N VAL A 142 -21.51 0.48 11.01
CA VAL A 142 -20.90 1.76 10.64
C VAL A 142 -21.62 2.43 9.47
N ASP A 143 -21.35 3.71 9.22
CA ASP A 143 -22.02 4.48 8.17
C ASP A 143 -21.49 4.18 6.76
N ALA A 144 -20.18 3.87 6.63
CA ALA A 144 -19.60 3.49 5.36
C ALA A 144 -18.36 2.60 5.52
N VAL A 145 -18.17 1.68 4.58
CA VAL A 145 -17.01 0.83 4.46
C VAL A 145 -16.35 1.06 3.10
N ILE A 146 -15.10 1.49 3.10
CA ILE A 146 -14.32 1.69 1.88
C ILE A 146 -13.44 0.46 1.63
N VAL A 147 -13.45 -0.01 0.39
CA VAL A 147 -12.55 -1.06 -0.11
C VAL A 147 -11.89 -0.61 -1.40
N HIS A 148 -10.70 -1.12 -1.70
CA HIS A 148 -9.92 -0.64 -2.84
C HIS A 148 -10.09 -1.47 -4.13
N SER A 149 -10.60 -2.70 -4.04
CA SER A 149 -10.77 -3.58 -5.19
C SER A 149 -12.14 -4.25 -5.20
N PHE A 150 -12.57 -4.68 -6.39
CA PHE A 150 -13.83 -5.39 -6.55
C PHE A 150 -13.86 -6.73 -5.81
N LEU A 151 -12.70 -7.40 -5.64
CA LEU A 151 -12.63 -8.64 -4.87
C LEU A 151 -13.02 -8.43 -3.40
N LYS A 152 -12.54 -7.33 -2.81
CA LYS A 152 -12.88 -7.01 -1.41
C LYS A 152 -14.34 -6.57 -1.28
N GLU A 153 -14.84 -5.79 -2.24
CA GLU A 153 -16.24 -5.38 -2.31
C GLU A 153 -17.17 -6.60 -2.39
N PHE A 154 -16.90 -7.48 -3.36
CA PHE A 154 -17.65 -8.72 -3.56
C PHE A 154 -17.62 -9.60 -2.31
N GLU A 155 -16.44 -9.76 -1.70
CA GLU A 155 -16.25 -10.61 -0.53
C GLU A 155 -17.04 -10.12 0.68
N LEU A 156 -16.99 -8.82 1.00
CA LEU A 156 -17.75 -8.26 2.12
C LEU A 156 -19.26 -8.39 1.89
N GLN A 157 -19.73 -8.12 0.67
CA GLN A 157 -21.16 -8.28 0.34
C GLN A 157 -21.59 -9.74 0.42
N HIS A 158 -20.74 -10.67 -0.01
CA HIS A 158 -21.02 -12.11 0.10
C HIS A 158 -21.06 -12.60 1.55
N GLN A 159 -20.33 -11.96 2.45
CA GLN A 159 -20.38 -12.19 3.91
C GLN A 159 -21.54 -11.46 4.61
N GLY A 160 -22.43 -10.82 3.87
CA GLY A 160 -23.64 -10.17 4.42
C GLY A 160 -23.46 -8.71 4.83
N VAL A 161 -22.32 -8.08 4.49
CA VAL A 161 -22.19 -6.61 4.65
C VAL A 161 -23.05 -5.92 3.59
N SER A 162 -23.91 -5.01 4.02
CA SER A 162 -24.87 -4.33 3.15
C SER A 162 -24.20 -3.61 1.98
N PRO A 163 -24.62 -3.86 0.72
CA PRO A 163 -24.09 -3.13 -0.43
C PRO A 163 -24.29 -1.60 -0.34
N ARG A 164 -25.26 -1.14 0.47
CA ARG A 164 -25.56 0.30 0.62
C ARG A 164 -24.48 1.07 1.36
N ILE A 165 -23.67 0.38 2.17
CA ILE A 165 -22.59 1.00 2.95
C ILE A 165 -21.18 0.67 2.39
N VAL A 166 -21.06 -0.24 1.42
CA VAL A 166 -19.76 -0.63 0.85
C VAL A 166 -19.47 0.21 -0.39
N TYR A 167 -18.38 0.97 -0.33
CA TYR A 167 -17.93 1.87 -1.40
C TYR A 167 -16.57 1.46 -1.91
N ARG A 168 -16.45 1.26 -3.22
CA ARG A 168 -15.16 0.98 -3.85
C ARG A 168 -14.47 2.27 -4.26
N ILE A 169 -13.47 2.68 -3.48
CA ILE A 169 -12.54 3.76 -3.82
C ILE A 169 -11.16 3.14 -4.01
N PRO A 170 -10.62 3.08 -5.24
CA PRO A 170 -9.29 2.53 -5.50
C PRO A 170 -8.21 3.20 -4.66
N HIS A 171 -7.11 2.48 -4.42
CA HIS A 171 -5.92 3.08 -3.81
C HIS A 171 -5.38 4.20 -4.71
N GLY A 172 -4.94 5.29 -4.12
CA GLY A 172 -4.34 6.39 -4.86
C GLY A 172 -3.03 6.01 -5.53
N THR A 173 -2.74 6.64 -6.66
CA THR A 173 -1.50 6.43 -7.43
C THR A 173 -0.79 7.75 -7.66
N HIS A 174 0.52 7.68 -7.87
CA HIS A 174 1.33 8.77 -8.38
C HIS A 174 1.71 8.50 -9.83
N LEU A 175 1.62 9.51 -10.69
CA LEU A 175 2.39 9.51 -11.92
C LEU A 175 3.82 9.91 -11.52
N ASN A 176 4.79 9.08 -11.83
CA ASN A 176 6.14 9.25 -11.32
C ASN A 176 6.80 10.54 -11.88
N PRO A 177 7.14 11.52 -11.05
CA PRO A 177 7.69 12.80 -11.51
C PRO A 177 9.16 12.70 -11.95
N TYR A 178 9.85 11.58 -11.68
CA TYR A 178 11.28 11.40 -11.93
C TYR A 178 11.59 10.70 -13.25
N LEU A 179 10.60 10.44 -14.12
CA LEU A 179 10.82 9.72 -15.39
C LEU A 179 11.72 10.48 -16.38
N GLY A 180 11.75 11.81 -16.29
CA GLY A 180 12.62 12.66 -17.10
C GLY A 180 13.99 12.95 -16.48
N VAL A 181 14.27 12.46 -15.28
CA VAL A 181 15.56 12.65 -14.60
C VAL A 181 16.58 11.68 -15.15
N SER A 182 17.83 12.14 -15.36
CA SER A 182 18.89 11.30 -15.91
C SER A 182 19.23 10.13 -14.99
N ARG A 183 19.68 9.03 -15.59
CA ARG A 183 20.07 7.82 -14.84
C ARG A 183 21.21 8.13 -13.87
N GLU A 184 22.16 8.97 -14.28
CA GLU A 184 23.32 9.40 -13.48
C GLU A 184 22.87 10.18 -12.25
N THR A 185 21.93 11.10 -12.42
CA THR A 185 21.36 11.89 -11.31
C THR A 185 20.64 10.97 -10.32
N LEU A 186 19.78 10.06 -10.81
CA LEU A 186 19.05 9.12 -9.95
C LEU A 186 19.99 8.18 -9.18
N LEU A 187 21.07 7.69 -9.82
CA LEU A 187 22.07 6.88 -9.14
C LEU A 187 22.77 7.66 -8.03
N SER A 188 23.15 8.91 -8.30
CA SER A 188 23.79 9.79 -7.31
C SER A 188 22.86 10.06 -6.12
N GLU A 189 21.59 10.43 -6.37
CA GLU A 189 20.64 10.74 -5.33
C GLU A 189 20.27 9.51 -4.46
N LEU A 190 20.33 8.31 -5.04
CA LEU A 190 20.13 7.05 -4.33
C LEU A 190 21.42 6.48 -3.72
N SER A 191 22.55 7.18 -3.85
CA SER A 191 23.88 6.76 -3.39
C SER A 191 24.31 5.41 -3.98
N LEU A 192 24.00 5.18 -5.26
CA LEU A 192 24.34 3.98 -6.00
C LEU A 192 25.55 4.24 -6.94
N SER A 193 26.59 3.39 -6.86
CA SER A 193 27.75 3.50 -7.76
C SER A 193 27.40 3.03 -9.17
N ARG A 194 27.70 3.85 -10.18
CA ARG A 194 27.53 3.53 -11.60
C ARG A 194 28.32 2.29 -12.03
N GLU A 195 29.50 2.08 -11.45
CA GLU A 195 30.41 0.97 -11.78
C GLU A 195 29.83 -0.40 -11.38
N LYS A 196 28.92 -0.42 -10.39
CA LYS A 196 28.23 -1.65 -9.96
C LYS A 196 27.05 -2.02 -10.86
N ILE A 197 26.65 -1.14 -11.77
CA ILE A 197 25.48 -1.36 -12.62
C ILE A 197 25.93 -2.00 -13.94
N LYS A 198 25.43 -3.19 -14.19
CA LYS A 198 25.61 -3.95 -15.44
C LYS A 198 24.25 -4.24 -16.06
N GLY A 199 24.12 -4.07 -17.35
CA GLY A 199 22.92 -4.37 -18.10
C GLY A 199 21.66 -3.64 -17.59
N TYR A 200 20.54 -4.36 -17.61
CA TYR A 200 19.25 -3.85 -17.16
C TYR A 200 19.14 -3.84 -15.63
N ILE A 201 18.51 -2.83 -15.08
CA ILE A 201 18.22 -2.75 -13.64
C ILE A 201 16.89 -3.46 -13.38
N VAL A 202 16.97 -4.60 -12.69
CA VAL A 202 15.82 -5.41 -12.26
C VAL A 202 15.59 -5.16 -10.77
N THR A 203 14.50 -4.49 -10.40
CA THR A 203 14.28 -4.05 -9.02
C THR A 203 13.14 -4.81 -8.34
N MET A 204 13.38 -5.25 -7.11
CA MET A 204 12.35 -5.72 -6.18
C MET A 204 12.23 -4.73 -5.02
N PRO A 205 11.25 -3.81 -5.06
CA PRO A 205 11.09 -2.75 -4.06
C PRO A 205 10.13 -3.13 -2.94
N GLY A 206 10.32 -2.52 -1.76
CA GLY A 206 9.42 -2.59 -0.61
C GLY A 206 9.88 -3.56 0.49
N PHE A 207 9.14 -3.60 1.59
CA PHE A 207 9.48 -4.43 2.75
C PHE A 207 9.82 -5.87 2.39
N LEU A 208 10.94 -6.37 2.90
CA LEU A 208 11.38 -7.74 2.69
C LEU A 208 10.74 -8.66 3.73
N ARG A 209 9.78 -9.44 3.27
CA ARG A 209 9.04 -10.46 4.02
C ARG A 209 8.94 -11.73 3.18
N LYS A 210 8.76 -12.86 3.85
CA LYS A 210 8.66 -14.20 3.21
C LYS A 210 7.60 -14.25 2.10
N ASP A 211 6.47 -13.55 2.26
CA ASP A 211 5.37 -13.52 1.29
C ASP A 211 5.67 -12.68 0.04
N LYS A 212 6.78 -11.94 0.00
CA LYS A 212 7.20 -11.14 -1.15
C LYS A 212 7.95 -11.92 -2.23
N GLY A 213 8.41 -13.15 -1.94
CA GLY A 213 8.98 -14.06 -2.94
C GLY A 213 10.42 -13.73 -3.36
N LEU A 214 11.24 -13.22 -2.44
CA LEU A 214 12.66 -12.96 -2.70
C LEU A 214 13.40 -14.21 -3.18
N ASP A 215 13.10 -15.38 -2.63
CA ASP A 215 13.62 -16.68 -3.06
C ASP A 215 13.27 -16.98 -4.54
N VAL A 216 12.04 -16.70 -4.95
CA VAL A 216 11.59 -16.89 -6.34
C VAL A 216 12.38 -15.97 -7.28
N LEU A 217 12.62 -14.71 -6.87
CA LEU A 217 13.44 -13.77 -7.66
C LEU A 217 14.86 -14.28 -7.82
N ILE A 218 15.53 -14.65 -6.72
CA ILE A 218 16.93 -15.12 -6.75
C ILE A 218 17.05 -16.36 -7.61
N ASP A 219 16.15 -17.35 -7.44
CA ASP A 219 16.15 -18.57 -8.23
C ASP A 219 15.89 -18.33 -9.72
N SER A 220 15.13 -17.30 -10.06
CA SER A 220 14.93 -16.91 -11.45
C SER A 220 16.18 -16.26 -12.05
N LEU A 221 16.79 -15.32 -11.32
CA LEU A 221 17.95 -14.55 -11.80
C LEU A 221 19.21 -15.37 -11.94
N LYS A 222 19.40 -16.46 -11.16
CA LYS A 222 20.50 -17.41 -11.33
C LYS A 222 20.53 -18.10 -12.70
N ARG A 223 19.43 -18.09 -13.43
CA ARG A 223 19.29 -18.67 -14.78
C ARG A 223 19.66 -17.71 -15.89
N ILE A 224 19.99 -16.48 -15.56
CA ILE A 224 20.30 -15.38 -16.48
C ILE A 224 21.77 -15.01 -16.31
N SER A 225 22.47 -14.71 -17.42
CA SER A 225 23.85 -14.25 -17.38
C SER A 225 23.98 -12.96 -16.55
N ARG A 226 24.96 -12.92 -15.64
CA ARG A 226 25.22 -11.81 -14.71
C ARG A 226 25.50 -10.46 -15.41
N GLU A 227 25.98 -10.50 -16.64
CA GLU A 227 26.30 -9.30 -17.41
C GLU A 227 25.05 -8.61 -17.99
N LYS A 228 23.93 -9.35 -18.07
CA LYS A 228 22.68 -8.83 -18.64
C LYS A 228 21.88 -7.95 -17.68
N PHE A 229 22.12 -8.03 -16.38
CA PHE A 229 21.33 -7.31 -15.39
C PHE A 229 22.09 -6.97 -14.11
N THR A 230 21.57 -6.00 -13.40
CA THR A 230 21.83 -5.75 -11.97
C THR A 230 20.53 -5.86 -11.22
N ALA A 231 20.44 -6.74 -10.24
CA ALA A 231 19.30 -6.80 -9.34
C ALA A 231 19.44 -5.75 -8.24
N ILE A 232 18.40 -4.93 -8.01
CA ILE A 232 18.32 -4.07 -6.84
C ILE A 232 17.20 -4.58 -5.94
N ILE A 233 17.59 -5.08 -4.77
CA ILE A 233 16.65 -5.48 -3.71
C ILE A 233 16.62 -4.32 -2.73
N ALA A 234 15.47 -3.67 -2.57
CA ALA A 234 15.40 -2.43 -1.81
C ALA A 234 14.26 -2.43 -0.81
N GLY A 235 14.57 -2.21 0.46
CA GLY A 235 13.58 -2.09 1.52
C GLY A 235 14.05 -2.65 2.86
N GLU A 236 13.33 -2.26 3.88
CA GLU A 236 13.58 -2.70 5.25
C GLU A 236 13.28 -4.19 5.42
N LEU A 237 14.20 -4.90 6.06
CA LEU A 237 14.07 -6.31 6.38
C LEU A 237 13.12 -6.51 7.58
N LYS A 238 12.00 -7.17 7.35
CA LYS A 238 11.00 -7.52 8.37
C LYS A 238 11.09 -8.98 8.83
N ASP A 239 11.87 -9.80 8.13
CA ASP A 239 12.09 -11.22 8.46
C ASP A 239 13.60 -11.52 8.37
N LYS A 240 14.25 -11.65 9.53
CA LYS A 240 15.70 -11.88 9.63
C LYS A 240 16.18 -13.16 8.91
N LYS A 241 15.29 -14.16 8.73
CA LYS A 241 15.61 -15.39 7.98
C LYS A 241 15.91 -15.16 6.50
N LEU A 242 15.61 -13.96 5.97
CA LEU A 242 15.95 -13.61 4.61
C LEU A 242 17.38 -13.09 4.44
N LEU A 243 18.14 -12.84 5.53
CA LEU A 243 19.54 -12.44 5.45
C LEU A 243 20.41 -13.49 4.74
N ASP A 244 20.31 -14.75 5.17
CA ASP A 244 21.06 -15.85 4.55
C ASP A 244 20.79 -15.94 3.03
N LEU A 245 19.54 -15.64 2.64
CA LEU A 245 19.14 -15.64 1.25
C LEU A 245 19.75 -14.47 0.46
N ILE A 246 19.90 -13.31 1.09
CA ILE A 246 20.53 -12.13 0.49
C ILE A 246 22.04 -12.37 0.35
N GLU A 247 22.70 -12.91 1.37
CA GLU A 247 24.11 -13.31 1.31
C GLU A 247 24.35 -14.35 0.22
N TYR A 248 23.48 -15.36 0.14
CA TYR A 248 23.52 -16.34 -0.96
C TYR A 248 23.36 -15.66 -2.33
N ALA A 249 22.47 -14.66 -2.46
CA ALA A 249 22.30 -13.93 -3.70
C ALA A 249 23.59 -13.23 -4.15
N HIS A 250 24.32 -12.58 -3.24
CA HIS A 250 25.60 -11.94 -3.55
C HIS A 250 26.64 -12.89 -4.16
N SER A 251 26.63 -14.18 -3.75
CA SER A 251 27.52 -15.19 -4.32
C SER A 251 27.10 -15.67 -5.73
N LYS A 252 25.82 -15.52 -6.11
CA LYS A 252 25.23 -16.16 -7.30
C LYS A 252 24.85 -15.18 -8.41
N ILE A 253 24.47 -13.95 -8.09
CA ILE A 253 23.99 -12.97 -9.06
C ILE A 253 24.63 -11.61 -8.83
N ASN A 254 24.54 -10.71 -9.83
CA ASN A 254 24.90 -9.32 -9.63
C ASN A 254 23.77 -8.60 -8.90
N VAL A 255 23.95 -8.33 -7.60
CA VAL A 255 22.90 -7.77 -6.72
C VAL A 255 23.43 -6.61 -5.88
N ILE A 256 22.59 -5.60 -5.72
CA ILE A 256 22.75 -4.50 -4.77
C ILE A 256 21.61 -4.60 -3.78
N TYR A 257 21.92 -4.63 -2.49
CA TYR A 257 20.93 -4.61 -1.44
C TYR A 257 20.93 -3.25 -0.74
N LEU A 258 19.75 -2.57 -0.74
CA LEU A 258 19.50 -1.33 -0.04
C LEU A 258 18.71 -1.64 1.23
N GLU A 259 19.44 -1.98 2.31
CA GLU A 259 18.87 -2.34 3.60
C GLU A 259 18.43 -1.11 4.39
N ARG A 260 17.36 -0.47 3.98
CA ARG A 260 16.75 0.63 4.73
C ARG A 260 15.31 0.86 4.32
N TYR A 261 14.57 1.51 5.18
CA TYR A 261 13.28 2.06 4.80
C TYR A 261 13.50 3.18 3.77
N LEU A 262 12.86 3.08 2.63
CA LEU A 262 12.87 4.12 1.61
C LEU A 262 11.58 4.94 1.75
N LEU A 263 11.73 6.26 1.86
CA LEU A 263 10.61 7.18 1.78
C LEU A 263 9.97 7.11 0.38
N ASN A 264 8.72 7.55 0.26
CA ASN A 264 7.99 7.49 -1.02
C ASN A 264 8.74 8.18 -2.16
N GLU A 265 9.39 9.31 -1.89
CA GLU A 265 10.21 10.03 -2.88
C GLU A 265 11.38 9.19 -3.38
N GLU A 266 12.16 8.61 -2.47
CA GLU A 266 13.29 7.73 -2.82
C GLU A 266 12.81 6.47 -3.55
N MET A 267 11.65 5.93 -3.15
CA MET A 267 11.04 4.79 -3.82
C MET A 267 10.63 5.14 -5.26
N LEU A 268 10.06 6.32 -5.51
CA LEU A 268 9.72 6.79 -6.85
C LEU A 268 10.97 7.00 -7.70
N LYS A 269 12.06 7.56 -7.14
CA LYS A 269 13.37 7.67 -7.81
C LYS A 269 13.94 6.30 -8.17
N LEU A 270 13.89 5.34 -7.26
CA LEU A 270 14.33 3.96 -7.51
C LEU A 270 13.50 3.29 -8.61
N ILE A 271 12.19 3.47 -8.61
CA ILE A 271 11.30 2.96 -9.65
C ILE A 271 11.59 3.63 -11.01
N ALA A 272 11.85 4.93 -11.04
CA ALA A 272 12.25 5.65 -12.26
C ALA A 272 13.60 5.17 -12.81
N LEU A 273 14.55 4.87 -11.92
CA LEU A 273 15.86 4.30 -12.26
C LEU A 273 15.78 2.88 -12.83
N SER A 274 14.76 2.11 -12.42
CA SER A 274 14.58 0.69 -12.78
C SER A 274 14.20 0.53 -14.24
N ASP A 275 14.72 -0.52 -14.89
CA ASP A 275 14.24 -0.93 -16.21
C ASP A 275 13.09 -1.93 -16.09
N ILE A 276 13.16 -2.85 -15.13
CA ILE A 276 12.12 -3.86 -14.86
C ILE A 276 11.83 -3.91 -13.36
N ILE A 277 10.55 -3.88 -12.99
CA ILE A 277 10.11 -4.04 -11.61
C ILE A 277 9.56 -5.45 -11.45
N VAL A 278 9.93 -6.14 -10.38
CA VAL A 278 9.50 -7.53 -10.12
C VAL A 278 8.80 -7.62 -8.79
N LEU A 279 7.55 -8.11 -8.83
CA LEU A 279 6.69 -8.32 -7.66
C LEU A 279 6.30 -9.82 -7.58
N PRO A 280 7.22 -10.73 -7.17
CA PRO A 280 7.04 -12.16 -7.26
C PRO A 280 6.30 -12.73 -6.04
N TYR A 281 5.21 -12.06 -5.65
CA TYR A 281 4.48 -12.32 -4.42
C TYR A 281 3.93 -13.73 -4.35
N LYS A 282 4.02 -14.32 -3.17
CA LYS A 282 3.39 -15.61 -2.86
C LYS A 282 1.95 -15.38 -2.42
N ASP A 283 1.10 -16.28 -2.85
CA ASP A 283 -0.31 -16.25 -2.47
C ASP A 283 -0.49 -16.51 -0.97
N ARG A 284 -1.47 -15.81 -0.40
CA ARG A 284 -2.02 -16.06 0.94
C ARG A 284 -3.49 -16.41 0.76
N ARG A 285 -3.79 -17.70 0.83
CA ARG A 285 -5.14 -18.22 0.63
C ARG A 285 -6.17 -17.44 1.46
N GLY A 286 -7.21 -16.96 0.81
CA GLY A 286 -8.30 -16.24 1.47
C GLY A 286 -7.92 -14.89 2.09
N THR A 287 -6.84 -14.25 1.62
CA THR A 287 -6.43 -12.92 2.11
C THR A 287 -6.43 -11.93 0.96
N TYR A 288 -7.35 -10.97 0.98
CA TYR A 288 -7.50 -9.95 -0.05
C TYR A 288 -7.00 -8.60 0.46
N SER A 289 -5.82 -8.24 0.04
CA SER A 289 -5.20 -6.92 0.25
C SER A 289 -4.74 -6.35 -1.08
N ILE A 290 -4.18 -5.16 -1.10
CA ILE A 290 -3.53 -4.59 -2.28
C ILE A 290 -2.07 -4.28 -2.02
N SER A 291 -1.31 -4.04 -3.08
CA SER A 291 0.10 -3.69 -2.99
C SER A 291 0.30 -2.19 -3.17
N GLY A 292 0.65 -1.47 -2.10
CA GLY A 292 1.06 -0.06 -2.20
C GLY A 292 2.25 0.13 -3.16
N ILE A 293 3.18 -0.84 -3.21
CA ILE A 293 4.31 -0.81 -4.16
C ILE A 293 3.85 -0.92 -5.61
N LEU A 294 2.83 -1.74 -5.92
CA LEU A 294 2.26 -1.76 -7.26
C LEU A 294 1.70 -0.38 -7.63
N HIS A 295 0.97 0.25 -6.71
CA HIS A 295 0.37 1.57 -6.92
C HIS A 295 1.41 2.70 -7.03
N LEU A 296 2.55 2.60 -6.36
CA LEU A 296 3.68 3.51 -6.58
C LEU A 296 4.36 3.27 -7.94
N SER A 297 4.39 2.01 -8.42
CA SER A 297 5.13 1.61 -9.61
C SER A 297 4.35 1.83 -10.91
N MET A 298 3.03 1.63 -10.90
CA MET A 298 2.24 1.59 -12.14
C MET A 298 2.16 2.92 -12.90
N GLY A 299 2.47 4.03 -12.23
CA GLY A 299 2.54 5.36 -12.83
C GLY A 299 3.90 5.70 -13.49
N SER A 300 4.77 4.71 -13.69
CA SER A 300 6.16 4.93 -14.13
C SER A 300 6.47 4.41 -15.54
N PHE A 301 5.54 3.81 -16.26
CA PHE A 301 5.76 3.15 -17.56
C PHE A 301 6.87 2.08 -17.57
N ARG A 302 7.46 1.77 -16.42
CA ARG A 302 8.43 0.69 -16.34
C ARG A 302 7.70 -0.65 -16.36
N PRO A 303 8.11 -1.64 -17.19
CA PRO A 303 7.52 -2.96 -17.17
C PRO A 303 7.53 -3.57 -15.78
N ILE A 304 6.36 -4.02 -15.31
CA ILE A 304 6.19 -4.67 -14.02
C ILE A 304 5.85 -6.13 -14.25
N ILE A 305 6.72 -7.04 -13.83
CA ILE A 305 6.40 -8.47 -13.77
C ILE A 305 5.85 -8.75 -12.38
N GLY A 306 4.68 -9.37 -12.31
CA GLY A 306 4.11 -9.79 -11.04
C GLY A 306 3.39 -11.12 -11.12
N THR A 307 3.14 -11.71 -9.96
CA THR A 307 2.42 -12.97 -9.86
C THR A 307 0.90 -12.76 -9.87
N LYS A 308 0.14 -13.74 -10.38
CA LYS A 308 -1.32 -13.76 -10.36
C LYS A 308 -1.84 -14.08 -8.96
N VAL A 309 -1.72 -13.12 -8.06
CA VAL A 309 -2.25 -13.18 -6.69
C VAL A 309 -3.21 -12.05 -6.43
N PRO A 310 -4.21 -12.19 -5.53
CA PRO A 310 -5.23 -11.16 -5.26
C PRO A 310 -4.65 -9.78 -4.96
N ARG A 311 -3.48 -9.71 -4.31
CA ARG A 311 -2.79 -8.48 -3.97
C ARG A 311 -2.29 -7.67 -5.18
N LEU A 312 -2.14 -8.28 -6.34
CA LEU A 312 -1.70 -7.68 -7.60
C LEU A 312 -2.81 -7.70 -8.66
N ILE A 313 -4.07 -7.64 -8.23
CA ILE A 313 -5.22 -7.81 -9.12
C ILE A 313 -5.21 -6.80 -10.27
N GLU A 314 -4.83 -5.55 -10.02
CA GLU A 314 -4.77 -4.51 -11.03
C GLU A 314 -3.75 -4.85 -12.13
N LEU A 315 -2.61 -5.45 -11.76
CA LEU A 315 -1.60 -5.85 -12.72
C LEU A 315 -2.13 -6.89 -13.70
N TYR A 316 -2.78 -7.95 -13.22
CA TYR A 316 -3.26 -8.97 -14.13
C TYR A 316 -4.58 -8.62 -14.84
N GLN A 317 -5.31 -7.59 -14.36
CA GLN A 317 -6.45 -7.03 -15.10
C GLN A 317 -6.02 -6.13 -16.26
N TYR A 318 -5.01 -5.28 -16.04
CA TYR A 318 -4.63 -4.24 -16.98
C TYR A 318 -3.35 -4.52 -17.77
N ALA A 319 -2.48 -5.42 -17.27
CA ALA A 319 -1.26 -5.86 -17.96
C ALA A 319 -1.07 -7.39 -17.85
N PRO A 320 -2.04 -8.22 -18.28
CA PRO A 320 -2.01 -9.67 -18.08
C PRO A 320 -0.80 -10.36 -18.70
N ARG A 321 -0.25 -9.81 -19.78
CA ARG A 321 0.94 -10.35 -20.46
C ARG A 321 2.23 -10.25 -19.62
N LEU A 322 2.24 -9.38 -18.59
CA LEU A 322 3.35 -9.18 -17.66
C LEU A 322 3.17 -9.99 -16.37
N THR A 323 2.23 -10.91 -16.34
CA THR A 323 1.97 -11.73 -15.15
C THR A 323 2.42 -13.17 -15.33
N ILE A 324 2.79 -13.80 -14.20
CA ILE A 324 3.23 -15.18 -14.10
C ILE A 324 2.48 -15.91 -12.98
N PRO A 325 2.46 -17.24 -12.95
CA PRO A 325 2.01 -17.99 -11.77
C PRO A 325 2.89 -17.69 -10.53
N PRO A 326 2.33 -17.73 -9.32
CA PRO A 326 3.14 -17.64 -8.11
C PRO A 326 4.07 -18.86 -7.97
N LYS A 327 5.23 -18.67 -7.31
CA LYS A 327 6.25 -19.71 -7.08
C LYS A 327 6.81 -20.37 -8.35
N ALA A 328 6.91 -19.62 -9.45
CA ALA A 328 7.37 -20.10 -10.75
C ALA A 328 8.66 -19.36 -11.20
N PRO A 329 9.84 -19.71 -10.66
CA PRO A 329 11.08 -19.01 -10.98
C PRO A 329 11.51 -19.18 -12.45
N GLU A 330 11.20 -20.32 -13.10
CA GLU A 330 11.45 -20.53 -14.53
C GLU A 330 10.64 -19.58 -15.41
N GLU A 331 9.36 -19.39 -15.09
CA GLU A 331 8.50 -18.46 -15.81
C GLU A 331 8.98 -17.01 -15.61
N LEU A 332 9.40 -16.67 -14.38
CA LEU A 332 9.93 -15.36 -14.08
C LEU A 332 11.22 -15.11 -14.88
N SER A 333 12.14 -16.06 -14.90
CA SER A 333 13.37 -15.97 -15.68
C SER A 333 13.09 -15.74 -17.17
N ARG A 334 12.20 -16.56 -17.76
CA ARG A 334 11.80 -16.42 -19.17
C ARG A 334 11.17 -15.06 -19.45
N LYS A 335 10.33 -14.55 -18.55
CA LYS A 335 9.67 -13.26 -18.70
C LYS A 335 10.67 -12.09 -18.59
N ILE A 336 11.62 -12.15 -17.66
CA ILE A 336 12.69 -11.15 -17.55
C ILE A 336 13.52 -11.13 -18.83
N MET A 337 13.97 -12.29 -19.32
CA MET A 337 14.73 -12.39 -20.54
C MET A 337 13.96 -11.86 -21.75
N TRP A 338 12.69 -12.23 -21.87
CA TRP A 338 11.84 -11.72 -22.94
C TRP A 338 11.73 -10.19 -22.92
N LEU A 339 11.60 -9.57 -21.73
CA LEU A 339 11.57 -8.12 -21.57
C LEU A 339 12.90 -7.47 -21.93
N ILE A 340 14.05 -8.08 -21.60
CA ILE A 340 15.37 -7.57 -21.99
C ILE A 340 15.51 -7.54 -23.51
N GLU A 341 14.97 -8.54 -24.20
CA GLU A 341 15.04 -8.67 -25.66
C GLU A 341 13.95 -7.86 -26.40
N ASN A 342 12.84 -7.55 -25.71
CA ASN A 342 11.65 -6.92 -26.29
C ASN A 342 11.12 -5.77 -25.43
N TYR A 343 12.02 -4.89 -24.97
CA TYR A 343 11.71 -3.88 -23.96
C TYR A 343 10.56 -2.96 -24.35
N ASP A 344 10.54 -2.49 -25.59
CA ASP A 344 9.50 -1.57 -26.10
C ASP A 344 8.10 -2.20 -26.06
N PHE A 345 8.00 -3.49 -26.36
CA PHE A 345 6.74 -4.23 -26.20
C PHE A 345 6.34 -4.33 -24.72
N GLY A 346 7.32 -4.51 -23.83
CA GLY A 346 7.07 -4.49 -22.38
C GLY A 346 6.48 -3.17 -21.92
N VAL A 347 7.03 -2.05 -22.36
CA VAL A 347 6.53 -0.70 -22.11
C VAL A 347 5.10 -0.54 -22.69
N ALA A 348 4.88 -0.98 -23.94
CA ALA A 348 3.56 -0.91 -24.56
C ALA A 348 2.49 -1.69 -23.77
N TYR A 349 2.84 -2.82 -23.17
CA TYR A 349 1.91 -3.59 -22.33
C TYR A 349 1.53 -2.90 -21.02
N MET A 350 2.29 -1.88 -20.60
CA MET A 350 1.95 -1.04 -19.44
C MET A 350 0.87 0.01 -19.73
N ALA A 351 0.52 0.26 -21.00
CA ALA A 351 -0.36 1.38 -21.37
C ALA A 351 -1.71 1.38 -20.65
N TYR A 352 -2.38 0.24 -20.56
CA TYR A 352 -3.67 0.15 -19.87
C TYR A 352 -3.53 0.30 -18.35
N LEU A 353 -2.46 -0.26 -17.78
CA LEU A 353 -2.17 -0.12 -16.34
C LEU A 353 -1.80 1.34 -16.00
N TYR A 354 -1.05 2.01 -16.86
CA TYR A 354 -0.76 3.44 -16.72
C TYR A 354 -2.04 4.28 -16.86
N GLY A 355 -2.92 3.94 -17.80
CA GLY A 355 -4.23 4.57 -17.92
C GLY A 355 -5.08 4.39 -16.65
N TYR A 356 -4.98 3.24 -15.99
CA TYR A 356 -5.59 3.02 -14.68
C TYR A 356 -4.94 3.90 -13.61
N ALA A 357 -3.60 3.98 -13.54
CA ALA A 357 -2.87 4.87 -12.64
C ALA A 357 -3.29 6.34 -12.81
N ALA A 358 -3.44 6.81 -14.06
CA ALA A 358 -3.89 8.17 -14.35
C ALA A 358 -5.32 8.43 -13.83
N ARG A 359 -6.22 7.44 -13.90
CA ARG A 359 -7.59 7.55 -13.39
C ARG A 359 -7.69 7.46 -11.86
N THR A 360 -6.70 6.85 -11.21
CA THR A 360 -6.67 6.63 -9.76
C THR A 360 -5.67 7.54 -9.04
N GLN A 361 -5.25 8.64 -9.65
CA GLN A 361 -4.41 9.64 -8.99
C GLN A 361 -5.00 10.10 -7.65
N TRP A 362 -4.14 10.35 -6.68
CA TRP A 362 -4.53 10.74 -5.32
C TRP A 362 -5.56 11.87 -5.27
N LEU A 363 -5.42 12.94 -6.09
CA LEU A 363 -6.39 14.03 -6.13
C LEU A 363 -7.79 13.59 -6.56
N ARG A 364 -7.88 12.62 -7.48
CA ARG A 364 -9.16 12.04 -7.89
C ARG A 364 -9.75 11.15 -6.79
N MET A 365 -8.92 10.38 -6.12
CA MET A 365 -9.37 9.53 -4.99
C MET A 365 -9.79 10.39 -3.80
N ALA A 366 -9.09 11.48 -3.52
CA ALA A 366 -9.48 12.45 -2.51
C ALA A 366 -10.87 13.04 -2.79
N ARG A 367 -11.15 13.46 -4.03
CA ARG A 367 -12.50 13.94 -4.41
C ARG A 367 -13.58 12.89 -4.18
N ARG A 368 -13.29 11.61 -4.45
CA ARG A 368 -14.25 10.52 -4.18
C ARG A 368 -14.49 10.32 -2.68
N HIS A 369 -13.48 10.50 -1.84
CA HIS A 369 -13.66 10.48 -0.38
C HIS A 369 -14.51 11.67 0.09
N VAL A 370 -14.23 12.88 -0.40
CA VAL A 370 -15.04 14.08 -0.08
C VAL A 370 -16.50 13.89 -0.47
N ASN A 371 -16.75 13.38 -1.68
CA ASN A 371 -18.12 13.11 -2.14
C ASN A 371 -18.81 12.09 -1.23
N LEU A 372 -18.12 11.01 -0.84
CA LEU A 372 -18.67 10.04 0.11
C LEU A 372 -19.00 10.69 1.45
N TYR A 373 -18.06 11.45 2.03
CA TYR A 373 -18.32 12.11 3.33
C TYR A 373 -19.51 13.04 3.27
N ASN A 374 -19.65 13.85 2.22
CA ASN A 374 -20.81 14.71 2.04
C ASN A 374 -22.11 13.89 1.94
N THR A 375 -22.11 12.83 1.10
CA THR A 375 -23.29 11.95 0.94
C THR A 375 -23.75 11.35 2.27
N ILE A 376 -22.83 10.80 3.08
CA ILE A 376 -23.24 10.18 4.35
C ILE A 376 -23.63 11.20 5.42
N LEU A 377 -23.16 12.45 5.33
CA LEU A 377 -23.52 13.51 6.27
C LEU A 377 -24.89 14.14 5.99
N GLU A 378 -25.39 14.02 4.75
CA GLU A 378 -26.72 14.49 4.34
C GLU A 378 -27.86 13.56 4.80
N HIS A 379 -27.52 12.30 5.08
CA HIS A 379 -28.43 11.25 5.56
C HIS A 379 -28.19 10.94 7.04
#